data_c7e8e69654536e7a0b0610d4715a6c3c
#
_entry.id   c7e8e69654536e7a0b0610d4715a6c3c
#
_cell.length_a   1.000
_cell.length_b   1.000
_cell.length_c   1.000
_cell.angle_alpha   90.00
_cell.angle_beta   90.00
_cell.angle_gamma   90.00
#
_symmetry.space_group_name_H-M   'P 1'
#
loop_
_entity.id
_entity.type
_entity.pdbx_description
1 polymer ?
#
loop_
_entity_poly.entity_id
_entity_poly.type
_entity_poly.pdbx_seq_one_letter_code
_entity_poly.pdbx_strand_id
1 'polypeptide(L)'
;MRLTAQEVYDKLVNEDGILQLEGQIKFYLGDVNIIVKQRDVVGNIMQEWLQGWLDKRGIEYAPSENTQMPPDFFLNPDDKTKNLLEVKAFNRNRGPGFDIADFRMYEEEIINKPYMLNVDYLIFGYDMNDDGVVTIKDVWLKKVWEITRRMEDWPINLQIKDNVVHKIRPGIWYAEDTARTDYTVFESLEDFISAIEETVFQNPKTHNNAGTWKATFLRSYKQETGIDLSIPRWSEIKDKYDLKSVRKLEKAKSDLAKATDQYEKIKERIQLYHRKLHAEQEKNNVGKVGKIQDDIEKQKRNAEKAKEKINKAQAKIDELE
;
A
#
# COMPACT_ATOMS: atom_id res chain seq x y z
N MET A 1 15.16 -24.68 20.41
CA MET A 1 14.29 -23.61 20.99
C MET A 1 13.25 -23.26 19.96
N ARG A 2 11.97 -23.17 20.35
CA ARG A 2 10.87 -22.77 19.42
C ARG A 2 10.58 -21.30 19.59
N LEU A 3 10.37 -20.61 18.47
CA LEU A 3 10.03 -19.19 18.43
C LEU A 3 8.83 -18.97 17.50
N THR A 4 8.07 -17.93 17.78
CA THR A 4 7.09 -17.36 16.87
C THR A 4 7.79 -16.47 15.84
N ALA A 5 7.10 -16.12 14.75
CA ALA A 5 7.64 -15.17 13.76
C ALA A 5 7.96 -13.79 14.39
N GLN A 6 7.16 -13.34 15.35
CA GLN A 6 7.42 -12.10 16.09
C GLN A 6 8.71 -12.18 16.91
N GLU A 7 8.93 -13.28 17.62
CA GLU A 7 10.17 -13.48 18.41
C GLU A 7 11.41 -13.59 17.50
N VAL A 8 11.29 -14.18 16.30
CA VAL A 8 12.35 -14.18 15.28
C VAL A 8 12.65 -12.74 14.85
N TYR A 9 11.64 -11.96 14.53
CA TYR A 9 11.78 -10.55 14.17
C TYR A 9 12.45 -9.75 15.29
N ASP A 10 11.98 -9.89 16.52
CA ASP A 10 12.50 -9.16 17.68
C ASP A 10 13.98 -9.48 17.95
N LYS A 11 14.37 -10.75 17.81
CA LYS A 11 15.77 -11.16 17.93
C LYS A 11 16.66 -10.56 16.84
N LEU A 12 16.22 -10.60 15.60
CA LEU A 12 16.96 -10.04 14.47
C LEU A 12 17.17 -8.53 14.62
N VAL A 13 16.10 -7.81 14.95
CA VAL A 13 16.12 -6.35 14.94
C VAL A 13 16.65 -5.76 16.26
N ASN A 14 16.15 -6.26 17.40
CA ASN A 14 16.40 -5.66 18.69
C ASN A 14 17.61 -6.27 19.43
N GLU A 15 17.85 -7.60 19.28
CA GLU A 15 18.96 -8.26 19.96
C GLU A 15 20.24 -8.27 19.10
N ASP A 16 20.13 -8.64 17.81
CA ASP A 16 21.28 -8.78 16.91
C ASP A 16 21.62 -7.50 16.15
N GLY A 17 20.69 -6.52 16.14
CA GLY A 17 20.92 -5.23 15.52
C GLY A 17 21.16 -5.32 14.01
N ILE A 18 20.41 -6.16 13.29
CA ILE A 18 20.62 -6.43 11.85
C ILE A 18 20.68 -5.15 10.99
N LEU A 19 20.01 -4.07 11.42
CA LEU A 19 20.02 -2.78 10.71
C LEU A 19 21.38 -2.05 10.79
N GLN A 20 22.29 -2.47 11.69
CA GLN A 20 23.63 -1.92 11.86
C GLN A 20 24.70 -2.84 11.26
N LEU A 21 24.33 -4.01 10.74
CA LEU A 21 25.27 -4.97 10.18
C LEU A 21 25.51 -4.72 8.70
N GLU A 22 26.74 -5.02 8.29
CA GLU A 22 27.15 -5.04 6.89
C GLU A 22 27.51 -6.47 6.48
N GLY A 23 27.23 -6.83 5.23
CA GLY A 23 27.53 -8.13 4.68
C GLY A 23 28.09 -8.06 3.27
N GLN A 24 28.64 -9.17 2.80
CA GLN A 24 29.07 -9.35 1.41
C GLN A 24 28.74 -10.76 0.94
N ILE A 25 28.35 -10.88 -0.32
CA ILE A 25 28.18 -12.17 -0.97
C ILE A 25 29.49 -12.52 -1.68
N LYS A 26 30.08 -13.66 -1.33
CA LYS A 26 31.31 -14.16 -1.93
C LYS A 26 31.04 -15.46 -2.68
N PHE A 27 31.58 -15.56 -3.88
CA PHE A 27 31.51 -16.78 -4.69
C PHE A 27 32.91 -17.33 -4.91
N TYR A 28 33.06 -18.62 -4.70
CA TYR A 28 34.33 -19.37 -4.81
C TYR A 28 34.20 -20.46 -5.87
N LEU A 29 35.13 -20.50 -6.82
CA LEU A 29 35.20 -21.58 -7.80
C LEU A 29 36.67 -21.86 -8.12
N GLY A 30 37.18 -23.04 -7.72
CA GLY A 30 38.60 -23.34 -7.77
C GLY A 30 39.40 -22.33 -6.96
N ASP A 31 40.45 -21.77 -7.57
CA ASP A 31 41.32 -20.78 -6.94
C ASP A 31 40.81 -19.34 -7.06
N VAL A 32 39.68 -19.14 -7.74
CA VAL A 32 39.10 -17.81 -7.95
C VAL A 32 38.04 -17.55 -6.90
N ASN A 33 38.13 -16.39 -6.24
CA ASN A 33 37.07 -15.86 -5.41
C ASN A 33 36.71 -14.43 -5.87
N ILE A 34 35.41 -14.12 -5.84
CA ILE A 34 34.91 -12.81 -6.19
C ILE A 34 33.90 -12.31 -5.18
N ILE A 35 33.77 -11.01 -5.05
CA ILE A 35 32.65 -10.37 -4.39
C ILE A 35 31.56 -10.18 -5.44
N VAL A 36 30.36 -10.71 -5.16
CA VAL A 36 29.19 -10.54 -6.04
C VAL A 36 28.63 -9.14 -5.83
N LYS A 37 28.64 -8.33 -6.91
CA LYS A 37 28.16 -6.94 -6.91
C LYS A 37 26.78 -6.79 -7.60
N GLN A 38 26.16 -7.89 -7.95
CA GLN A 38 24.87 -7.93 -8.62
C GLN A 38 23.76 -7.82 -7.57
N ARG A 39 23.02 -6.71 -7.60
CA ARG A 39 22.08 -6.33 -6.53
C ARG A 39 20.87 -7.25 -6.39
N ASP A 40 20.40 -7.83 -7.47
CA ASP A 40 19.22 -8.73 -7.50
C ASP A 40 19.49 -10.11 -6.86
N VAL A 41 20.73 -10.53 -6.74
CA VAL A 41 21.13 -11.79 -6.08
C VAL A 41 20.79 -11.78 -4.58
N VAL A 42 20.88 -10.62 -3.91
CA VAL A 42 20.63 -10.50 -2.47
C VAL A 42 19.25 -11.04 -2.08
N GLY A 43 18.22 -10.76 -2.88
CA GLY A 43 16.86 -11.23 -2.61
C GLY A 43 16.75 -12.74 -2.46
N ASN A 44 17.44 -13.48 -3.31
CA ASN A 44 17.40 -14.95 -3.31
C ASN A 44 18.21 -15.57 -2.18
N ILE A 45 19.24 -14.87 -1.69
CA ILE A 45 20.15 -15.38 -0.65
C ILE A 45 19.60 -15.14 0.76
N MET A 46 18.71 -14.18 0.94
CA MET A 46 18.21 -13.82 2.28
C MET A 46 17.47 -14.97 2.97
N GLN A 47 16.78 -15.83 2.24
CA GLN A 47 16.14 -17.02 2.80
C GLN A 47 17.19 -18.01 3.33
N GLU A 48 18.23 -18.30 2.54
CA GLU A 48 19.34 -19.18 2.95
C GLU A 48 20.12 -18.58 4.12
N TRP A 49 20.34 -17.27 4.11
CA TRP A 49 20.98 -16.56 5.22
C TRP A 49 20.14 -16.69 6.51
N LEU A 50 18.82 -16.51 6.44
CA LEU A 50 17.96 -16.69 7.60
C LEU A 50 17.99 -18.12 8.12
N GLN A 51 18.01 -19.10 7.24
CA GLN A 51 18.16 -20.51 7.61
C GLN A 51 19.43 -20.72 8.42
N GLY A 52 20.58 -20.24 7.92
CA GLY A 52 21.86 -20.31 8.63
C GLY A 52 21.86 -19.56 9.97
N TRP A 53 21.11 -18.48 10.06
CA TRP A 53 20.93 -17.73 11.30
C TRP A 53 20.10 -18.54 12.32
N LEU A 54 18.98 -19.17 11.88
CA LEU A 54 18.16 -20.05 12.72
C LEU A 54 18.99 -21.22 13.27
N ASP A 55 19.75 -21.88 12.41
CA ASP A 55 20.65 -22.99 12.78
C ASP A 55 21.68 -22.56 13.84
N LYS A 56 22.36 -21.44 13.59
CA LYS A 56 23.36 -20.89 14.51
C LYS A 56 22.78 -20.55 15.89
N ARG A 57 21.51 -20.19 15.95
CA ARG A 57 20.80 -19.85 17.18
C ARG A 57 20.15 -21.07 17.86
N GLY A 58 20.18 -22.25 17.24
CA GLY A 58 19.51 -23.45 17.72
C GLY A 58 17.99 -23.30 17.78
N ILE A 59 17.43 -22.52 16.83
CA ILE A 59 15.96 -22.34 16.69
C ILE A 59 15.45 -23.50 15.86
N GLU A 60 14.40 -24.16 16.36
CA GLU A 60 13.76 -25.28 15.68
C GLU A 60 12.86 -24.77 14.54
N TYR A 61 12.98 -25.38 13.38
CA TYR A 61 12.10 -25.15 12.24
C TYR A 61 12.09 -26.37 11.31
N ALA A 62 11.11 -26.42 10.41
CA ALA A 62 11.16 -27.31 9.25
C ALA A 62 11.08 -26.45 7.98
N PRO A 63 11.95 -26.69 6.98
CA PRO A 63 11.84 -26.00 5.69
C PRO A 63 10.58 -26.50 4.92
N SER A 64 10.05 -25.64 4.05
CA SER A 64 9.01 -26.04 3.12
C SER A 64 9.60 -26.86 1.96
N GLU A 65 8.91 -27.90 1.57
CA GLU A 65 9.23 -28.69 0.36
C GLU A 65 8.70 -28.01 -0.91
N ASN A 66 7.69 -27.14 -0.76
CA ASN A 66 7.09 -26.41 -1.87
C ASN A 66 7.68 -24.99 -1.96
N THR A 67 8.54 -24.77 -2.94
CA THR A 67 9.19 -23.47 -3.17
C THR A 67 8.34 -22.49 -4.00
N GLN A 68 7.14 -22.89 -4.43
CA GLN A 68 6.26 -22.04 -5.25
C GLN A 68 5.17 -21.33 -4.44
N MET A 69 4.94 -21.78 -3.22
CA MET A 69 3.90 -21.29 -2.34
C MET A 69 4.46 -21.06 -0.93
N PRO A 70 4.01 -20.00 -0.23
CA PRO A 70 4.39 -19.80 1.18
C PRO A 70 3.85 -20.94 2.07
N PRO A 71 4.48 -21.19 3.20
CA PRO A 71 5.64 -20.52 3.79
C PRO A 71 6.98 -21.12 3.36
N ASP A 72 8.09 -20.40 3.60
CA ASP A 72 9.46 -20.93 3.50
C ASP A 72 9.83 -21.81 4.71
N PHE A 73 9.36 -21.43 5.89
CA PHE A 73 9.67 -22.09 7.15
C PHE A 73 8.44 -22.35 8.03
N PHE A 74 8.38 -23.54 8.58
CA PHE A 74 7.47 -23.90 9.67
C PHE A 74 8.23 -23.78 11.00
N LEU A 75 8.01 -22.71 11.75
CA LEU A 75 8.66 -22.49 13.06
C LEU A 75 8.09 -23.39 14.16
N ASN A 76 7.03 -24.12 13.88
CA ASN A 76 6.53 -25.22 14.68
C ASN A 76 6.54 -26.53 13.89
N PRO A 77 7.63 -27.32 13.93
CA PRO A 77 7.73 -28.55 13.13
C PRO A 77 6.68 -29.62 13.45
N ASP A 78 6.09 -29.59 14.66
CA ASP A 78 5.09 -30.55 15.09
C ASP A 78 3.65 -30.18 14.65
N ASP A 79 3.43 -28.89 14.35
CA ASP A 79 2.15 -28.39 13.87
C ASP A 79 2.36 -27.37 12.75
N LYS A 80 2.41 -27.87 11.51
CA LYS A 80 2.66 -27.10 10.30
C LYS A 80 1.51 -26.15 9.91
N THR A 81 0.50 -25.97 10.75
CA THR A 81 -0.56 -24.98 10.57
C THR A 81 -0.32 -23.68 11.34
N LYS A 82 0.73 -23.65 12.18
CA LYS A 82 1.06 -22.52 13.08
C LYS A 82 2.49 -22.04 12.93
N ASN A 83 2.69 -20.76 13.23
CA ASN A 83 4.00 -20.12 13.18
C ASN A 83 4.68 -20.29 11.81
N LEU A 84 3.98 -19.86 10.79
CA LEU A 84 4.39 -19.94 9.39
C LEU A 84 5.17 -18.69 9.02
N LEU A 85 6.36 -18.85 8.45
CA LEU A 85 7.23 -17.74 8.10
C LEU A 85 7.61 -17.79 6.62
N GLU A 86 7.33 -16.72 5.92
CA GLU A 86 7.77 -16.46 4.55
C GLU A 86 8.84 -15.39 4.54
N VAL A 87 9.89 -15.56 3.77
CA VAL A 87 10.99 -14.60 3.65
C VAL A 87 10.93 -13.89 2.32
N LYS A 88 10.94 -12.58 2.35
CA LYS A 88 11.04 -11.75 1.15
C LYS A 88 12.14 -10.72 1.31
N ALA A 89 12.76 -10.32 0.21
CA ALA A 89 13.69 -9.21 0.22
C ALA A 89 13.60 -8.41 -1.08
N PHE A 90 13.90 -7.11 -0.98
CA PHE A 90 13.93 -6.24 -2.14
C PHE A 90 14.90 -5.08 -1.96
N ASN A 91 15.41 -4.56 -3.08
CA ASN A 91 16.25 -3.36 -3.07
C ASN A 91 15.39 -2.13 -2.78
N ARG A 92 15.69 -1.42 -1.68
CA ARG A 92 14.93 -0.24 -1.23
C ARG A 92 14.89 0.91 -2.23
N ASN A 93 15.90 0.99 -3.11
CA ASN A 93 15.95 2.02 -4.16
C ASN A 93 15.00 1.73 -5.34
N ARG A 94 14.49 0.47 -5.47
CA ARG A 94 13.62 0.05 -6.57
C ARG A 94 12.17 -0.25 -6.14
N GLY A 95 11.95 -0.53 -4.86
CA GLY A 95 10.68 -1.01 -4.33
C GLY A 95 10.49 -2.52 -4.46
N PRO A 96 9.40 -3.08 -3.88
CA PRO A 96 9.16 -4.51 -3.79
C PRO A 96 8.85 -5.09 -5.16
N GLY A 97 9.78 -5.90 -5.68
CA GLY A 97 9.69 -6.57 -6.97
C GLY A 97 9.42 -8.08 -6.87
N PHE A 98 9.25 -8.63 -5.67
CA PHE A 98 9.00 -10.05 -5.48
C PHE A 98 7.55 -10.44 -5.82
N ASP A 99 7.34 -11.74 -6.06
CA ASP A 99 6.01 -12.34 -6.19
C ASP A 99 5.53 -12.81 -4.81
N ILE A 100 4.23 -12.64 -4.54
CA ILE A 100 3.61 -13.20 -3.33
C ILE A 100 3.28 -14.67 -3.60
N ALA A 101 2.51 -14.95 -4.66
CA ALA A 101 2.18 -16.31 -5.08
C ALA A 101 1.65 -16.31 -6.53
N ASP A 102 1.55 -17.50 -7.14
CA ASP A 102 0.71 -17.69 -8.33
C ASP A 102 -0.76 -17.54 -7.93
N PHE A 103 -1.52 -16.69 -8.65
CA PHE A 103 -2.88 -16.37 -8.27
C PHE A 103 -3.81 -17.60 -8.25
N ARG A 104 -3.73 -18.44 -9.29
CA ARG A 104 -4.60 -19.61 -9.39
C ARG A 104 -4.30 -20.67 -8.35
N MET A 105 -3.02 -20.89 -8.08
CA MET A 105 -2.62 -21.80 -7.01
C MET A 105 -3.02 -21.27 -5.65
N TYR A 106 -2.86 -19.95 -5.44
CA TYR A 106 -3.14 -19.33 -4.15
C TYR A 106 -4.64 -19.33 -3.82
N GLU A 107 -5.52 -18.97 -4.77
CA GLU A 107 -6.97 -18.95 -4.58
C GLU A 107 -7.55 -20.35 -4.28
N GLU A 108 -6.95 -21.40 -4.84
CA GLU A 108 -7.31 -22.79 -4.58
C GLU A 108 -6.74 -23.30 -3.26
N GLU A 109 -5.47 -23.00 -2.97
CA GLU A 109 -4.79 -23.46 -1.76
C GLU A 109 -5.38 -22.84 -0.49
N ILE A 110 -5.80 -21.57 -0.49
CA ILE A 110 -6.42 -20.97 0.69
C ILE A 110 -7.81 -21.56 1.03
N ILE A 111 -8.47 -22.21 0.07
CA ILE A 111 -9.66 -23.03 0.34
C ILE A 111 -9.27 -24.33 1.02
N ASN A 112 -8.25 -25.01 0.51
CA ASN A 112 -7.81 -26.32 0.99
C ASN A 112 -7.02 -26.24 2.30
N LYS A 113 -6.31 -25.11 2.49
CA LYS A 113 -5.40 -24.86 3.62
C LYS A 113 -5.59 -23.41 4.13
N PRO A 114 -6.70 -23.09 4.77
CA PRO A 114 -7.00 -21.74 5.25
C PRO A 114 -5.94 -21.16 6.19
N TYR A 115 -5.20 -22.03 6.90
CA TYR A 115 -4.09 -21.62 7.76
C TYR A 115 -2.96 -20.88 7.01
N MET A 116 -2.85 -21.00 5.68
CA MET A 116 -1.89 -20.24 4.88
C MET A 116 -2.12 -18.72 4.95
N LEU A 117 -3.33 -18.29 5.28
CA LEU A 117 -3.63 -16.87 5.53
C LEU A 117 -2.94 -16.35 6.81
N ASN A 118 -2.49 -17.23 7.70
CA ASN A 118 -1.78 -16.86 8.93
C ASN A 118 -0.26 -16.73 8.73
N VAL A 119 0.26 -16.94 7.52
CA VAL A 119 1.69 -16.76 7.21
C VAL A 119 2.13 -15.34 7.56
N ASP A 120 3.23 -15.25 8.29
CA ASP A 120 3.94 -14.01 8.56
C ASP A 120 5.04 -13.81 7.50
N TYR A 121 5.05 -12.66 6.86
CA TYR A 121 6.05 -12.28 5.87
C TYR A 121 7.14 -11.46 6.55
N LEU A 122 8.33 -12.04 6.69
CA LEU A 122 9.54 -11.34 7.14
C LEU A 122 10.23 -10.74 5.92
N ILE A 123 10.20 -9.42 5.83
CA ILE A 123 10.60 -8.73 4.61
C ILE A 123 11.81 -7.84 4.89
N PHE A 124 12.88 -8.05 4.13
CA PHE A 124 14.11 -7.29 4.23
C PHE A 124 14.21 -6.24 3.12
N GLY A 125 14.27 -4.97 3.50
CA GLY A 125 14.63 -3.87 2.61
C GLY A 125 16.13 -3.65 2.62
N TYR A 126 16.83 -4.05 1.56
CA TYR A 126 18.29 -3.93 1.50
C TYR A 126 18.77 -2.86 0.54
N ASP A 127 20.01 -2.43 0.71
CA ASP A 127 20.81 -1.73 -0.28
C ASP A 127 22.14 -2.44 -0.48
N MET A 128 22.73 -2.29 -1.66
CA MET A 128 24.07 -2.78 -1.97
C MET A 128 24.82 -1.67 -2.71
N ASN A 129 25.98 -1.28 -2.17
CA ASN A 129 26.87 -0.30 -2.81
C ASN A 129 27.67 -0.91 -3.98
N ASP A 130 28.45 -0.09 -4.67
CA ASP A 130 29.25 -0.52 -5.84
C ASP A 130 30.44 -1.42 -5.47
N ASP A 131 30.81 -1.50 -4.19
CA ASP A 131 31.81 -2.44 -3.66
C ASP A 131 31.24 -3.79 -3.27
N GLY A 132 29.91 -3.98 -3.41
CA GLY A 132 29.19 -5.19 -3.07
C GLY A 132 28.93 -5.35 -1.57
N VAL A 133 29.00 -4.25 -0.81
CA VAL A 133 28.59 -4.25 0.60
C VAL A 133 27.06 -4.13 0.67
N VAL A 134 26.44 -5.10 1.33
CA VAL A 134 25.01 -5.19 1.58
C VAL A 134 24.70 -4.63 2.96
N THR A 135 23.72 -3.74 3.05
CA THR A 135 23.16 -3.22 4.30
C THR A 135 21.66 -3.45 4.32
N ILE A 136 21.12 -3.85 5.47
CA ILE A 136 19.67 -3.94 5.67
C ILE A 136 19.18 -2.57 6.17
N LYS A 137 18.29 -1.95 5.40
CA LYS A 137 17.74 -0.63 5.70
C LYS A 137 16.48 -0.70 6.55
N ASP A 138 15.68 -1.72 6.30
CA ASP A 138 14.41 -1.95 7.00
C ASP A 138 14.14 -3.45 7.11
N VAL A 139 13.44 -3.84 8.17
CA VAL A 139 12.85 -5.18 8.33
C VAL A 139 11.39 -5.00 8.75
N TRP A 140 10.49 -5.73 8.11
CA TRP A 140 9.07 -5.74 8.44
C TRP A 140 8.59 -7.15 8.69
N LEU A 141 7.66 -7.30 9.63
CA LEU A 141 6.86 -8.51 9.80
C LEU A 141 5.42 -8.16 9.48
N LYS A 142 4.84 -8.78 8.45
CA LYS A 142 3.56 -8.42 7.88
C LYS A 142 2.71 -9.62 7.52
N LYS A 143 1.38 -9.46 7.52
CA LYS A 143 0.45 -10.39 6.90
C LYS A 143 0.29 -10.09 5.41
N VAL A 144 -0.19 -11.07 4.63
CA VAL A 144 -0.34 -10.93 3.18
C VAL A 144 -1.21 -9.72 2.80
N TRP A 145 -2.27 -9.44 3.54
CA TRP A 145 -3.14 -8.29 3.26
C TRP A 145 -2.47 -6.94 3.54
N GLU A 146 -1.56 -6.87 4.51
CA GLU A 146 -0.81 -5.66 4.83
C GLU A 146 0.26 -5.31 3.79
N ILE A 147 0.53 -6.19 2.83
CA ILE A 147 1.51 -5.99 1.76
C ILE A 147 0.91 -6.08 0.36
N THR A 148 -0.39 -6.35 0.25
CA THR A 148 -1.12 -6.38 -1.03
C THR A 148 -2.07 -5.21 -1.15
N ARG A 149 -2.44 -4.84 -2.38
CA ARG A 149 -3.33 -3.73 -2.69
C ARG A 149 -4.13 -4.01 -3.95
N ARG A 150 -5.15 -3.18 -4.24
CA ARG A 150 -5.78 -3.18 -5.56
C ARG A 150 -4.89 -2.53 -6.63
N MET A 151 -5.25 -2.73 -7.89
CA MET A 151 -4.78 -1.92 -9.02
C MET A 151 -5.99 -1.31 -9.77
N GLU A 152 -5.75 -0.56 -10.85
CA GLU A 152 -6.81 0.20 -11.53
C GLU A 152 -7.96 -0.69 -12.01
N ASP A 153 -7.62 -1.75 -12.73
CA ASP A 153 -8.59 -2.63 -13.40
C ASP A 153 -8.91 -3.91 -12.61
N TRP A 154 -8.19 -4.18 -11.52
CA TRP A 154 -8.32 -5.42 -10.77
C TRP A 154 -8.41 -5.20 -9.26
N PRO A 155 -9.21 -6.02 -8.57
CA PRO A 155 -9.37 -5.94 -7.12
C PRO A 155 -8.08 -6.17 -6.35
N ILE A 156 -7.13 -6.94 -6.89
CA ILE A 156 -5.80 -7.16 -6.33
C ILE A 156 -4.71 -6.81 -7.35
N ASN A 157 -3.52 -6.45 -6.88
CA ASN A 157 -2.38 -6.15 -7.74
C ASN A 157 -1.79 -7.41 -8.35
N LEU A 158 -1.81 -7.50 -9.68
CA LEU A 158 -1.49 -8.70 -10.44
C LEU A 158 -0.40 -8.47 -11.48
N GLN A 159 0.41 -9.48 -11.71
CA GLN A 159 1.18 -9.58 -12.94
C GLN A 159 0.29 -10.21 -14.01
N ILE A 160 0.07 -9.47 -15.10
CA ILE A 160 -0.72 -9.93 -16.25
C ILE A 160 0.21 -9.98 -17.45
N LYS A 161 0.23 -11.11 -18.16
CA LYS A 161 0.96 -11.31 -19.40
C LYS A 161 0.00 -11.90 -20.43
N ASP A 162 -0.04 -11.32 -21.63
CA ASP A 162 -0.90 -11.77 -22.73
C ASP A 162 -2.37 -11.96 -22.30
N ASN A 163 -2.89 -11.00 -21.52
CA ASN A 163 -4.21 -11.02 -20.90
C ASN A 163 -4.47 -12.20 -19.94
N VAL A 164 -3.42 -12.84 -19.45
CA VAL A 164 -3.51 -13.93 -18.48
C VAL A 164 -3.01 -13.45 -17.12
N VAL A 165 -3.81 -13.67 -16.09
CA VAL A 165 -3.43 -13.44 -14.69
C VAL A 165 -2.41 -14.51 -14.27
N HIS A 166 -1.27 -14.05 -13.72
CA HIS A 166 -0.19 -14.94 -13.27
C HIS A 166 0.04 -14.83 -11.77
N LYS A 167 0.65 -13.73 -11.32
CA LYS A 167 1.16 -13.60 -9.96
C LYS A 167 0.45 -12.50 -9.20
N ILE A 168 0.25 -12.70 -7.90
CA ILE A 168 -0.09 -11.64 -6.96
C ILE A 168 1.19 -10.84 -6.68
N ARG A 169 1.10 -9.51 -6.79
CA ARG A 169 2.21 -8.58 -6.61
C ARG A 169 2.01 -7.73 -5.35
N PRO A 170 3.08 -7.37 -4.64
CA PRO A 170 2.97 -6.52 -3.48
C PRO A 170 2.59 -5.08 -3.82
N GLY A 171 2.07 -4.38 -2.84
CA GLY A 171 1.93 -2.92 -2.80
C GLY A 171 3.16 -2.24 -2.23
N ILE A 172 3.04 -0.92 -1.99
CA ILE A 172 4.05 -0.11 -1.31
C ILE A 172 3.51 0.24 0.08
N TRP A 173 3.66 -0.67 1.03
CA TRP A 173 3.13 -0.53 2.40
C TRP A 173 3.94 0.40 3.30
N TYR A 174 5.19 0.65 2.93
CA TYR A 174 6.17 1.38 3.76
C TYR A 174 6.30 2.86 3.37
N ALA A 175 5.61 3.31 2.33
CA ALA A 175 5.65 4.71 1.92
C ALA A 175 4.56 5.47 2.67
N GLU A 176 4.94 6.28 3.65
CA GLU A 176 4.07 7.25 4.30
C GLU A 176 3.67 8.35 3.32
N ASP A 177 4.56 8.69 2.39
CA ASP A 177 4.27 9.59 1.28
C ASP A 177 3.46 8.87 0.21
N THR A 178 2.15 8.91 0.38
CA THR A 178 1.15 8.35 -0.53
C THR A 178 1.17 8.96 -1.94
N ALA A 179 1.97 10.00 -2.21
CA ALA A 179 2.11 10.59 -3.54
C ALA A 179 2.67 9.61 -4.58
N ARG A 180 3.32 8.53 -4.13
CA ARG A 180 3.93 7.50 -4.99
C ARG A 180 3.02 6.32 -5.30
N THR A 181 1.85 6.22 -4.70
CA THR A 181 0.91 5.13 -4.96
C THR A 181 -0.51 5.66 -5.08
N ASP A 182 -1.25 5.15 -6.04
CA ASP A 182 -2.67 5.49 -6.23
C ASP A 182 -3.60 4.65 -5.35
N TYR A 183 -3.08 3.57 -4.76
CA TYR A 183 -3.86 2.61 -3.98
C TYR A 183 -3.13 2.25 -2.69
N THR A 184 -3.86 2.17 -1.57
CA THR A 184 -3.32 1.67 -0.29
C THR A 184 -3.40 0.15 -0.21
N VAL A 185 -2.65 -0.44 0.75
CA VAL A 185 -2.73 -1.86 1.08
C VAL A 185 -4.03 -2.17 1.83
N PHE A 186 -4.42 -3.45 1.86
CA PHE A 186 -5.61 -3.87 2.58
C PHE A 186 -5.44 -3.73 4.10
N GLU A 187 -6.52 -3.36 4.79
CA GLU A 187 -6.51 -3.14 6.23
C GLU A 187 -6.87 -4.40 7.02
N SER A 188 -7.54 -5.36 6.37
CA SER A 188 -8.02 -6.58 7.01
C SER A 188 -7.94 -7.79 6.10
N LEU A 189 -8.00 -8.97 6.72
CA LEU A 189 -8.13 -10.25 6.02
C LEU A 189 -9.43 -10.30 5.21
N GLU A 190 -10.53 -9.81 5.76
CA GLU A 190 -11.84 -9.83 5.14
C GLU A 190 -11.86 -9.03 3.82
N ASP A 191 -11.23 -7.87 3.82
CA ASP A 191 -11.14 -7.01 2.65
C ASP A 191 -10.23 -7.63 1.57
N PHE A 192 -9.13 -8.26 1.99
CA PHE A 192 -8.26 -9.01 1.10
C PHE A 192 -8.99 -10.20 0.44
N ILE A 193 -9.75 -10.98 1.23
CA ILE A 193 -10.53 -12.10 0.70
C ILE A 193 -11.66 -11.61 -0.22
N SER A 194 -12.27 -10.46 0.08
CA SER A 194 -13.22 -9.81 -0.83
C SER A 194 -12.58 -9.49 -2.19
N ALA A 195 -11.34 -8.98 -2.18
CA ALA A 195 -10.59 -8.71 -3.40
C ALA A 195 -10.21 -9.99 -4.16
N ILE A 196 -9.85 -11.07 -3.46
CA ILE A 196 -9.59 -12.38 -4.08
C ILE A 196 -10.87 -12.93 -4.73
N GLU A 197 -12.01 -12.94 -4.01
CA GLU A 197 -13.31 -13.38 -4.53
C GLU A 197 -13.67 -12.67 -5.84
N GLU A 198 -13.60 -11.34 -5.83
CA GLU A 198 -13.89 -10.53 -7.02
C GLU A 198 -12.91 -10.80 -8.16
N THR A 199 -11.62 -11.05 -7.84
CA THR A 199 -10.62 -11.41 -8.84
C THR A 199 -10.90 -12.80 -9.44
N VAL A 200 -11.35 -13.78 -8.65
CA VAL A 200 -11.80 -15.10 -9.12
C VAL A 200 -12.98 -14.95 -10.09
N PHE A 201 -13.89 -14.03 -9.79
CA PHE A 201 -15.04 -13.73 -10.66
C PHE A 201 -14.61 -13.07 -11.98
N GLN A 202 -13.71 -12.09 -11.94
CA GLN A 202 -13.27 -11.34 -13.13
C GLN A 202 -12.32 -12.13 -14.04
N ASN A 203 -11.53 -13.06 -13.47
CA ASN A 203 -10.53 -13.81 -14.23
C ASN A 203 -11.17 -14.93 -15.04
N PRO A 204 -11.08 -14.91 -16.38
CA PRO A 204 -11.72 -15.94 -17.23
C PRO A 204 -11.33 -17.39 -16.90
N LYS A 205 -10.14 -17.59 -16.33
CA LYS A 205 -9.66 -18.94 -15.99
C LYS A 205 -10.24 -19.51 -14.70
N THR A 206 -10.75 -18.66 -13.80
CA THR A 206 -11.32 -19.05 -12.51
C THR A 206 -12.81 -18.74 -12.40
N HIS A 207 -13.36 -17.99 -13.35
CA HIS A 207 -14.76 -17.54 -13.38
C HIS A 207 -15.79 -18.65 -13.13
N ASN A 208 -15.55 -19.84 -13.66
CA ASN A 208 -16.45 -20.98 -13.49
C ASN A 208 -16.61 -21.42 -12.04
N ASN A 209 -15.63 -21.13 -11.18
CA ASN A 209 -15.66 -21.45 -9.75
C ASN A 209 -16.26 -20.33 -8.91
N ALA A 210 -16.42 -19.12 -9.45
CA ALA A 210 -16.77 -17.92 -8.71
C ALA A 210 -18.09 -18.06 -7.91
N GLY A 211 -19.10 -18.74 -8.49
CA GLY A 211 -20.41 -18.88 -7.84
C GLY A 211 -20.40 -19.68 -6.53
N THR A 212 -19.38 -20.51 -6.29
CA THR A 212 -19.25 -21.34 -5.09
C THR A 212 -18.02 -21.04 -4.26
N TRP A 213 -17.07 -20.29 -4.81
CA TRP A 213 -15.76 -20.05 -4.21
C TRP A 213 -15.86 -19.52 -2.77
N LYS A 214 -16.55 -18.41 -2.57
CA LYS A 214 -16.73 -17.76 -1.25
C LYS A 214 -17.37 -18.70 -0.24
N ALA A 215 -18.46 -19.38 -0.61
CA ALA A 215 -19.16 -20.29 0.29
C ALA A 215 -18.28 -21.48 0.71
N THR A 216 -17.46 -21.99 -0.24
CA THR A 216 -16.52 -23.08 0.02
C THR A 216 -15.38 -22.60 0.93
N PHE A 217 -14.79 -21.44 0.63
CA PHE A 217 -13.76 -20.81 1.47
C PHE A 217 -14.26 -20.60 2.90
N LEU A 218 -15.39 -19.95 3.09
CA LEU A 218 -15.94 -19.66 4.43
C LEU A 218 -16.18 -20.94 5.25
N ARG A 219 -16.68 -22.00 4.62
CA ARG A 219 -16.87 -23.28 5.26
C ARG A 219 -15.55 -23.90 5.72
N SER A 220 -14.57 -23.92 4.84
CA SER A 220 -13.26 -24.48 5.12
C SER A 220 -12.54 -23.66 6.20
N TYR A 221 -12.58 -22.33 6.10
CA TYR A 221 -11.98 -21.43 7.09
C TYR A 221 -12.59 -21.62 8.48
N LYS A 222 -13.93 -21.69 8.57
CA LYS A 222 -14.63 -21.96 9.85
C LYS A 222 -14.27 -23.33 10.41
N GLN A 223 -14.20 -24.36 9.56
CA GLN A 223 -13.81 -25.70 9.97
C GLN A 223 -12.40 -25.75 10.55
N GLU A 224 -11.46 -25.03 9.94
CA GLU A 224 -10.05 -25.01 10.34
C GLU A 224 -9.81 -24.14 11.58
N THR A 225 -10.40 -22.93 11.61
CA THR A 225 -10.10 -21.92 12.63
C THR A 225 -11.13 -21.80 13.72
N GLY A 226 -12.34 -22.30 13.51
CA GLY A 226 -13.49 -22.08 14.39
C GLY A 226 -14.11 -20.68 14.26
N ILE A 227 -13.61 -19.83 13.37
CA ILE A 227 -14.02 -18.42 13.21
C ILE A 227 -14.99 -18.27 12.06
N ASP A 228 -16.10 -17.59 12.30
CA ASP A 228 -17.02 -17.14 11.24
C ASP A 228 -16.53 -15.80 10.69
N LEU A 229 -16.03 -15.78 9.45
CA LEU A 229 -15.66 -14.54 8.75
C LEU A 229 -16.87 -13.91 8.08
N SER A 230 -16.96 -12.59 8.16
CA SER A 230 -17.93 -11.78 7.41
C SER A 230 -17.19 -11.01 6.32
N ILE A 231 -17.29 -11.51 5.09
CA ILE A 231 -16.59 -10.91 3.94
C ILE A 231 -17.51 -9.91 3.26
N PRO A 232 -17.14 -8.60 3.22
CA PRO A 232 -17.92 -7.57 2.54
C PRO A 232 -17.95 -7.81 1.02
N ARG A 233 -18.84 -7.14 0.32
CA ARG A 233 -18.79 -7.11 -1.15
C ARG A 233 -17.69 -6.17 -1.61
N TRP A 234 -16.93 -6.58 -2.63
CA TRP A 234 -15.87 -5.73 -3.18
C TRP A 234 -16.37 -4.35 -3.61
N SER A 235 -17.56 -4.28 -4.22
CA SER A 235 -18.18 -3.02 -4.63
C SER A 235 -18.44 -2.03 -3.49
N GLU A 236 -18.56 -2.51 -2.25
CA GLU A 236 -18.82 -1.68 -1.06
C GLU A 236 -17.54 -1.10 -0.45
N ILE A 237 -16.40 -1.75 -0.69
CA ILE A 237 -15.13 -1.39 -0.03
C ILE A 237 -14.04 -0.88 -0.97
N LYS A 238 -14.18 -1.09 -2.28
CA LYS A 238 -13.12 -0.79 -3.27
C LYS A 238 -12.61 0.65 -3.21
N ASP A 239 -13.50 1.61 -2.95
CA ASP A 239 -13.17 3.05 -2.97
C ASP A 239 -12.37 3.47 -1.73
N LYS A 240 -12.48 2.74 -0.63
CA LYS A 240 -11.64 2.87 0.57
C LYS A 240 -10.13 2.75 0.24
N TYR A 241 -9.80 1.97 -0.79
CA TYR A 241 -8.44 1.68 -1.22
C TYR A 241 -7.96 2.55 -2.38
N ASP A 242 -8.76 3.50 -2.86
CA ASP A 242 -8.43 4.42 -3.95
C ASP A 242 -7.96 5.77 -3.42
N LEU A 243 -6.65 5.88 -3.18
CA LEU A 243 -6.03 7.14 -2.74
C LEU A 243 -6.07 8.24 -3.81
N LYS A 244 -6.20 7.89 -5.08
CA LYS A 244 -6.29 8.85 -6.18
C LYS A 244 -7.60 9.63 -6.13
N SER A 245 -8.70 8.94 -5.85
CA SER A 245 -10.02 9.58 -5.66
C SER A 245 -10.05 10.39 -4.37
N VAL A 246 -9.56 9.86 -3.26
CA VAL A 246 -9.44 10.58 -1.98
C VAL A 246 -8.64 11.88 -2.15
N ARG A 247 -7.47 11.84 -2.78
CA ARG A 247 -6.63 13.04 -3.02
C ARG A 247 -7.31 14.05 -3.93
N LYS A 248 -8.04 13.60 -4.96
CA LYS A 248 -8.81 14.51 -5.83
C LYS A 248 -9.90 15.23 -5.04
N LEU A 249 -10.60 14.50 -4.16
CA LEU A 249 -11.64 15.06 -3.29
C LEU A 249 -11.04 16.06 -2.28
N GLU A 250 -9.96 15.69 -1.58
CA GLU A 250 -9.28 16.58 -0.65
C GLU A 250 -8.76 17.85 -1.33
N LYS A 251 -8.19 17.72 -2.53
CA LYS A 251 -7.76 18.87 -3.31
C LYS A 251 -8.94 19.78 -3.68
N ALA A 252 -10.06 19.20 -4.12
CA ALA A 252 -11.26 19.97 -4.46
C ALA A 252 -11.81 20.71 -3.22
N LYS A 253 -11.87 20.06 -2.05
CA LYS A 253 -12.24 20.66 -0.76
C LYS A 253 -11.29 21.81 -0.34
N SER A 254 -9.99 21.62 -0.52
CA SER A 254 -8.99 22.67 -0.27
C SER A 254 -9.15 23.87 -1.22
N ASP A 255 -9.39 23.61 -2.51
CA ASP A 255 -9.59 24.64 -3.52
C ASP A 255 -10.89 25.45 -3.22
N LEU A 256 -11.94 24.76 -2.78
CA LEU A 256 -13.20 25.40 -2.34
C LEU A 256 -12.96 26.31 -1.15
N ALA A 257 -12.28 25.83 -0.12
CA ALA A 257 -11.97 26.62 1.08
C ALA A 257 -11.16 27.89 0.74
N LYS A 258 -10.13 27.77 -0.11
CA LYS A 258 -9.32 28.92 -0.57
C LYS A 258 -10.15 29.94 -1.39
N ALA A 259 -11.00 29.43 -2.28
CA ALA A 259 -11.84 30.31 -3.08
C ALA A 259 -12.88 31.05 -2.23
N THR A 260 -13.45 30.37 -1.24
CA THR A 260 -14.40 30.98 -0.28
C THR A 260 -13.73 32.06 0.57
N ASP A 261 -12.56 31.79 1.13
CA ASP A 261 -11.78 32.79 1.89
C ASP A 261 -11.43 34.01 1.02
N GLN A 262 -11.02 33.79 -0.22
CA GLN A 262 -10.75 34.87 -1.17
C GLN A 262 -12.00 35.70 -1.45
N TYR A 263 -13.15 35.07 -1.63
CA TYR A 263 -14.43 35.73 -1.87
C TYR A 263 -14.85 36.60 -0.68
N GLU A 264 -14.76 36.07 0.54
CA GLU A 264 -15.10 36.86 1.76
C GLU A 264 -14.17 38.07 1.94
N LYS A 265 -12.87 37.93 1.73
CA LYS A 265 -11.91 39.05 1.75
C LYS A 265 -12.24 40.13 0.70
N ILE A 266 -12.73 39.75 -0.46
CA ILE A 266 -13.17 40.69 -1.51
C ILE A 266 -14.43 41.41 -1.03
N LYS A 267 -15.41 40.70 -0.45
CA LYS A 267 -16.63 41.31 0.10
C LYS A 267 -16.33 42.35 1.18
N GLU A 268 -15.44 42.03 2.10
CA GLU A 268 -14.99 42.96 3.12
C GLU A 268 -14.37 44.24 2.51
N ARG A 269 -13.52 44.09 1.47
CA ARG A 269 -12.95 45.23 0.74
C ARG A 269 -14.01 46.07 0.06
N ILE A 270 -15.00 45.46 -0.58
CA ILE A 270 -16.12 46.20 -1.18
C ILE A 270 -16.87 47.01 -0.11
N GLN A 271 -17.15 46.43 1.05
CA GLN A 271 -17.79 47.13 2.14
C GLN A 271 -16.94 48.33 2.63
N LEU A 272 -15.62 48.13 2.74
CA LEU A 272 -14.70 49.23 3.13
C LEU A 272 -14.69 50.32 2.08
N TYR A 273 -14.68 49.98 0.78
CA TYR A 273 -14.76 51.02 -0.26
C TYR A 273 -16.12 51.75 -0.29
N HIS A 274 -17.25 51.10 0.01
CA HIS A 274 -18.53 51.76 0.16
C HIS A 274 -18.53 52.77 1.32
N ARG A 275 -17.94 52.41 2.47
CA ARG A 275 -17.79 53.38 3.60
C ARG A 275 -16.93 54.55 3.21
N LYS A 276 -15.80 54.34 2.50
CA LYS A 276 -14.96 55.44 2.01
C LYS A 276 -15.69 56.29 0.96
N LEU A 277 -16.45 55.68 0.08
CA LEU A 277 -17.26 56.41 -0.93
C LEU A 277 -18.22 57.38 -0.25
N HIS A 278 -18.97 56.89 0.73
CA HIS A 278 -19.91 57.75 1.51
C HIS A 278 -19.23 58.93 2.19
N ALA A 279 -18.10 58.70 2.84
CA ALA A 279 -17.33 59.74 3.52
C ALA A 279 -16.75 60.79 2.55
N GLU A 280 -16.35 60.40 1.33
CA GLU A 280 -15.83 61.38 0.33
C GLU A 280 -16.98 62.11 -0.42
N GLN A 281 -18.16 61.49 -0.55
CA GLN A 281 -19.37 62.15 -1.04
C GLN A 281 -19.82 63.27 -0.09
N GLU A 282 -19.84 63.07 1.23
CA GLU A 282 -20.14 64.07 2.24
C GLU A 282 -19.18 65.28 2.18
N LYS A 283 -17.92 65.08 1.75
CA LYS A 283 -16.92 66.10 1.55
C LYS A 283 -16.97 66.78 0.17
N ASN A 284 -17.91 66.45 -0.70
CA ASN A 284 -18.01 66.92 -2.10
C ASN A 284 -16.72 66.72 -2.94
N ASN A 285 -15.93 65.67 -2.67
CA ASN A 285 -14.65 65.45 -3.35
C ASN A 285 -14.86 64.60 -4.63
N VAL A 286 -15.30 65.23 -5.72
CA VAL A 286 -15.67 64.54 -6.97
C VAL A 286 -14.56 63.67 -7.56
N GLY A 287 -13.27 64.10 -7.51
CA GLY A 287 -12.15 63.40 -8.08
C GLY A 287 -11.83 62.07 -7.35
N LYS A 288 -12.02 62.02 -6.05
CA LYS A 288 -11.83 60.79 -5.25
C LYS A 288 -13.04 59.87 -5.32
N VAL A 289 -14.23 60.40 -5.43
CA VAL A 289 -15.46 59.63 -5.61
C VAL A 289 -15.38 58.73 -6.85
N GLY A 290 -15.00 59.29 -8.02
CA GLY A 290 -14.84 58.51 -9.22
C GLY A 290 -13.84 57.33 -9.11
N LYS A 291 -12.67 57.60 -8.52
CA LYS A 291 -11.64 56.52 -8.29
C LYS A 291 -12.15 55.39 -7.41
N ILE A 292 -12.88 55.74 -6.32
CA ILE A 292 -13.41 54.75 -5.40
C ILE A 292 -14.52 53.93 -6.09
N GLN A 293 -15.34 54.55 -6.94
CA GLN A 293 -16.33 53.83 -7.75
C GLN A 293 -15.68 52.81 -8.72
N ASP A 294 -14.58 53.21 -9.39
CA ASP A 294 -13.84 52.31 -10.27
C ASP A 294 -13.22 51.15 -9.48
N ASP A 295 -12.71 51.39 -8.29
CA ASP A 295 -12.19 50.35 -7.41
C ASP A 295 -13.28 49.37 -6.97
N ILE A 296 -14.47 49.85 -6.63
CA ILE A 296 -15.64 49.02 -6.28
C ILE A 296 -15.99 48.14 -7.47
N GLU A 297 -16.09 48.64 -8.69
CA GLU A 297 -16.43 47.87 -9.88
C GLU A 297 -15.37 46.82 -10.20
N LYS A 298 -14.10 47.16 -9.98
CA LYS A 298 -12.99 46.18 -10.09
C LYS A 298 -13.13 45.07 -9.08
N GLN A 299 -13.44 45.38 -7.81
CA GLN A 299 -13.62 44.34 -6.78
C GLN A 299 -14.87 43.51 -7.02
N LYS A 300 -15.98 44.05 -7.53
CA LYS A 300 -17.16 43.28 -7.93
C LYS A 300 -16.81 42.24 -8.99
N ARG A 301 -16.07 42.63 -10.04
CA ARG A 301 -15.61 41.71 -11.07
C ARG A 301 -14.69 40.59 -10.50
N ASN A 302 -13.85 40.92 -9.50
CA ASN A 302 -13.05 39.93 -8.80
C ASN A 302 -13.93 38.98 -7.95
N ALA A 303 -14.97 39.50 -7.31
CA ALA A 303 -15.92 38.68 -6.54
C ALA A 303 -16.67 37.67 -7.45
N GLU A 304 -17.07 38.08 -8.64
CA GLU A 304 -17.68 37.17 -9.60
C GLU A 304 -16.76 36.05 -10.04
N LYS A 305 -15.51 36.38 -10.36
CA LYS A 305 -14.49 35.36 -10.65
C LYS A 305 -14.22 34.40 -9.49
N ALA A 306 -14.23 34.89 -8.25
CA ALA A 306 -14.06 34.05 -7.06
C ALA A 306 -15.31 33.14 -6.89
N LYS A 307 -16.52 33.65 -7.11
CA LYS A 307 -17.77 32.87 -7.07
C LYS A 307 -17.80 31.76 -8.13
N GLU A 308 -17.30 32.04 -9.33
CA GLU A 308 -17.15 31.00 -10.38
C GLU A 308 -16.19 29.87 -9.93
N LYS A 309 -15.08 30.22 -9.25
CA LYS A 309 -14.15 29.20 -8.71
C LYS A 309 -14.81 28.36 -7.62
N ILE A 310 -15.59 28.97 -6.74
CA ILE A 310 -16.38 28.26 -5.71
C ILE A 310 -17.30 27.27 -6.37
N ASN A 311 -18.10 27.71 -7.36
CA ASN A 311 -19.05 26.85 -8.06
C ASN A 311 -18.36 25.68 -8.78
N LYS A 312 -17.20 25.93 -9.42
CA LYS A 312 -16.41 24.88 -10.06
C LYS A 312 -15.84 23.87 -9.06
N ALA A 313 -15.36 24.35 -7.92
CA ALA A 313 -14.80 23.47 -6.88
C ALA A 313 -15.93 22.62 -6.24
N GLN A 314 -17.10 23.23 -5.97
CA GLN A 314 -18.26 22.50 -5.45
C GLN A 314 -18.75 21.44 -6.43
N ALA A 315 -18.96 21.77 -7.70
CA ALA A 315 -19.38 20.82 -8.72
C ALA A 315 -18.41 19.62 -8.84
N LYS A 316 -17.10 19.88 -8.65
CA LYS A 316 -16.11 18.81 -8.66
C LYS A 316 -16.17 17.92 -7.41
N ILE A 317 -16.54 18.46 -6.25
CA ILE A 317 -16.80 17.69 -5.02
C ILE A 317 -18.03 16.81 -5.25
N ASP A 318 -19.12 17.38 -5.76
CA ASP A 318 -20.38 16.67 -6.02
C ASP A 318 -20.22 15.53 -7.04
N GLU A 319 -19.24 15.64 -7.96
CA GLU A 319 -18.88 14.58 -8.92
C GLU A 319 -18.05 13.45 -8.27
N LEU A 320 -17.32 13.75 -7.20
CA LEU A 320 -16.40 12.83 -6.55
C LEU A 320 -16.98 12.13 -5.31
N GLU A 321 -18.06 12.63 -4.75
CA GLU A 321 -18.84 12.03 -3.67
C GLU A 321 -19.98 11.16 -4.24
#